data_2bd24a4a9fb53ffd4dce54a165626209
#
_entry.id   2bd24a4a9fb53ffd4dce54a165626209
#
_cell.length_a   1.000
_cell.length_b   1.000
_cell.length_c   1.000
_cell.angle_alpha   90.00
_cell.angle_beta   90.00
_cell.angle_gamma   90.00
#
_symmetry.space_group_name_H-M   'P 1'
#
loop_
_entity.id
_entity.type
_entity.pdbx_description
1 polymer ?
#
loop_
_entity_poly.entity_id
_entity_poly.type
_entity_poly.pdbx_seq_one_letter_code
_entity_poly.pdbx_strand_id
1 'polypeptide(L)'
;AVLPEAVYQYQKKTVRKMILKDHKRPDGRAITEIRPLAAEVDIIPRVHGSAMFTRGQTQICNVTTLAPLSEAQKLDGLDEFETSKRYMHQYNFPSYSVGETKPSRGPGRREIGHGALAERALVPVLPTEEEFPYAIRTVSETFESNGSTSQASICASTCLLYTSPSPRDTR
;
A
#
# COMPACT_ATOMS: atom_id res chain seq x y z
N ALA A 1 21.29 -27.83 13.11
CA ALA A 1 20.62 -26.57 13.45
C ALA A 1 21.54 -25.34 13.36
N VAL A 2 22.87 -25.47 13.49
CA VAL A 2 23.85 -24.38 13.52
C VAL A 2 24.23 -23.87 12.11
N LEU A 3 24.29 -24.77 11.11
CA LEU A 3 24.77 -24.45 9.76
C LEU A 3 23.92 -23.40 9.02
N PRO A 4 22.58 -23.44 8.98
CA PRO A 4 21.77 -22.42 8.33
C PRO A 4 21.96 -21.03 8.93
N GLU A 5 22.09 -20.94 10.25
CA GLU A 5 22.33 -19.68 10.94
C GLU A 5 23.73 -19.12 10.61
N ALA A 6 24.75 -19.97 10.58
CA ALA A 6 26.10 -19.56 10.20
C ALA A 6 26.17 -19.04 8.76
N VAL A 7 25.49 -19.71 7.82
CA VAL A 7 25.38 -19.26 6.41
C VAL A 7 24.67 -17.90 6.34
N TYR A 8 23.57 -17.74 7.06
CA TYR A 8 22.83 -16.48 7.09
C TYR A 8 23.67 -15.33 7.65
N GLN A 9 24.38 -15.55 8.74
CA GLN A 9 25.27 -14.55 9.33
C GLN A 9 26.45 -14.19 8.40
N TYR A 10 26.98 -15.16 7.68
CA TYR A 10 28.02 -14.95 6.69
C TYR A 10 27.52 -14.10 5.50
N GLN A 11 26.36 -14.45 4.95
CA GLN A 11 25.72 -13.67 3.88
C GLN A 11 25.50 -12.21 4.32
N LYS A 12 24.93 -12.02 5.51
CA LYS A 12 24.67 -10.71 6.09
C LYS A 12 25.95 -9.87 6.22
N LYS A 13 27.03 -10.50 6.68
CA LYS A 13 28.35 -9.85 6.83
C LYS A 13 28.96 -9.50 5.48
N THR A 14 28.85 -10.39 4.50
CA THR A 14 29.35 -10.19 3.14
C THR A 14 28.62 -9.06 2.42
N VAL A 15 27.29 -9.06 2.45
CA VAL A 15 26.47 -7.99 1.86
C VAL A 15 26.79 -6.64 2.50
N ARG A 16 26.90 -6.59 3.83
CA ARG A 16 27.28 -5.35 4.53
C ARG A 16 28.66 -4.84 4.10
N LYS A 17 29.63 -5.75 3.96
CA LYS A 17 30.98 -5.40 3.49
C LYS A 17 30.94 -4.84 2.07
N MET A 18 30.19 -5.46 1.17
CA MET A 18 30.01 -5.03 -0.20
C MET A 18 29.42 -3.61 -0.28
N ILE A 19 28.37 -3.32 0.50
CA ILE A 19 27.76 -2.00 0.56
C ILE A 19 28.75 -0.95 1.10
N LEU A 20 29.46 -1.27 2.19
CA LEU A 20 30.30 -0.29 2.88
C LEU A 20 31.66 -0.07 2.21
N LYS A 21 32.26 -1.09 1.60
CA LYS A 21 33.59 -1.02 0.98
C LYS A 21 33.56 -0.83 -0.50
N ASP A 22 32.70 -1.61 -1.18
CA ASP A 22 32.65 -1.61 -2.64
C ASP A 22 31.60 -0.64 -3.19
N HIS A 23 30.81 -0.02 -2.27
CA HIS A 23 29.72 0.91 -2.60
C HIS A 23 28.71 0.35 -3.62
N LYS A 24 28.49 -0.98 -3.58
CA LYS A 24 27.55 -1.69 -4.45
C LYS A 24 26.42 -2.31 -3.64
N ARG A 25 25.22 -2.22 -4.18
CA ARG A 25 24.04 -2.91 -3.64
C ARG A 25 23.92 -4.30 -4.28
N PRO A 26 23.28 -5.28 -3.60
CA PRO A 26 23.12 -6.65 -4.11
C PRO A 26 22.47 -6.74 -5.48
N ASP A 27 21.62 -5.79 -5.82
CA ASP A 27 20.92 -5.69 -7.11
C ASP A 27 21.69 -4.88 -8.17
N GLY A 28 22.94 -4.51 -7.90
CA GLY A 28 23.82 -3.79 -8.80
C GLY A 28 23.63 -2.27 -8.86
N ARG A 29 22.61 -1.73 -8.19
CA ARG A 29 22.37 -0.28 -8.13
C ARG A 29 23.44 0.47 -7.35
N ALA A 30 23.65 1.73 -7.68
CA ALA A 30 24.42 2.66 -6.86
C ALA A 30 23.72 2.90 -5.50
N ILE A 31 24.48 3.40 -4.50
CA ILE A 31 23.96 3.60 -3.15
C ILE A 31 22.79 4.60 -3.12
N THR A 32 22.83 5.63 -3.94
CA THR A 32 21.82 6.68 -4.05
C THR A 32 20.77 6.43 -5.12
N GLU A 33 20.90 5.35 -5.89
CA GLU A 33 19.99 5.03 -6.97
C GLU A 33 18.65 4.48 -6.45
N ILE A 34 17.56 5.08 -6.91
CA ILE A 34 16.19 4.62 -6.64
C ILE A 34 15.76 3.70 -7.79
N ARG A 35 15.01 2.65 -7.48
CA ARG A 35 14.38 1.80 -8.50
C ARG A 35 13.46 2.64 -9.38
N PRO A 36 13.29 2.29 -10.67
CA PRO A 36 12.33 2.96 -11.54
C PRO A 36 10.95 3.03 -10.90
N LEU A 37 10.34 4.21 -10.96
CA LEU A 37 9.00 4.48 -10.47
C LEU A 37 8.07 4.70 -11.64
N ALA A 38 6.88 4.12 -11.58
CA ALA A 38 5.78 4.39 -12.49
C ALA A 38 4.47 4.46 -11.72
N ALA A 39 3.57 5.34 -12.15
CA ALA A 39 2.21 5.44 -11.63
C ALA A 39 1.25 5.61 -12.79
N GLU A 40 0.19 4.83 -12.77
CA GLU A 40 -0.89 4.87 -13.74
C GLU A 40 -2.21 5.01 -12.98
N VAL A 41 -3.10 5.85 -13.46
CA VAL A 41 -4.43 6.05 -12.87
C VAL A 41 -5.50 5.68 -13.87
N ASP A 42 -6.73 5.48 -13.37
CA ASP A 42 -7.89 5.15 -14.19
C ASP A 42 -7.74 3.86 -15.03
N ILE A 43 -7.08 2.86 -14.42
CA ILE A 43 -6.76 1.58 -15.09
C ILE A 43 -7.93 0.61 -15.13
N ILE A 44 -8.90 0.75 -14.23
CA ILE A 44 -10.09 -0.11 -14.15
C ILE A 44 -11.32 0.75 -14.46
N PRO A 45 -11.99 0.55 -15.60
CA PRO A 45 -13.23 1.24 -15.89
C PRO A 45 -14.35 0.78 -14.94
N ARG A 46 -15.31 1.63 -14.64
CA ARG A 46 -16.49 1.39 -13.78
C ARG A 46 -16.24 1.34 -12.27
N VAL A 47 -15.05 1.63 -11.81
CA VAL A 47 -14.80 1.91 -10.39
C VAL A 47 -14.76 3.42 -10.17
N HIS A 48 -14.90 3.88 -8.93
CA HIS A 48 -14.87 5.33 -8.63
C HIS A 48 -13.45 5.93 -8.72
N GLY A 49 -12.43 5.07 -8.71
CA GLY A 49 -11.05 5.43 -8.97
C GLY A 49 -10.16 4.20 -8.87
N SER A 50 -9.12 4.15 -9.67
CA SER A 50 -8.11 3.09 -9.65
C SER A 50 -6.74 3.64 -9.97
N ALA A 51 -5.71 3.08 -9.35
CA ALA A 51 -4.32 3.42 -9.63
C ALA A 51 -3.41 2.20 -9.50
N MET A 52 -2.39 2.16 -10.33
CA MET A 52 -1.28 1.22 -10.23
C MET A 52 -0.01 1.99 -9.89
N PHE A 53 0.71 1.57 -8.89
CA PHE A 53 2.03 2.09 -8.56
C PHE A 53 3.05 0.96 -8.65
N THR A 54 4.11 1.22 -9.41
CA THR A 54 5.20 0.27 -9.62
C THR A 54 6.51 0.89 -9.18
N ARG A 55 7.30 0.15 -8.41
CA ARG A 55 8.65 0.48 -8.02
C ARG A 55 9.57 -0.72 -8.25
N GLY A 56 10.18 -0.75 -9.40
CA GLY A 56 10.91 -1.95 -9.87
C GLY A 56 9.96 -3.15 -9.92
N GLN A 57 10.21 -4.16 -9.09
CA GLN A 57 9.38 -5.37 -9.00
C GLN A 57 8.23 -5.27 -7.97
N THR A 58 8.14 -4.18 -7.22
CA THR A 58 7.00 -4.00 -6.31
C THR A 58 5.87 -3.31 -7.03
N GLN A 59 4.69 -3.93 -7.05
CA GLN A 59 3.52 -3.42 -7.74
C GLN A 59 2.28 -3.49 -6.85
N ILE A 60 1.58 -2.35 -6.72
CA ILE A 60 0.35 -2.21 -5.94
C ILE A 60 -0.76 -1.64 -6.82
N CYS A 61 -1.88 -2.32 -6.83
CA CYS A 61 -3.13 -1.81 -7.40
C CYS A 61 -4.02 -1.26 -6.30
N ASN A 62 -4.49 -0.03 -6.47
CA ASN A 62 -5.48 0.58 -5.59
C ASN A 62 -6.81 0.75 -6.31
N VAL A 63 -7.87 0.44 -5.60
CA VAL A 63 -9.24 0.66 -6.06
C VAL A 63 -10.00 1.43 -4.99
N THR A 64 -10.66 2.51 -5.37
CA THR A 64 -11.48 3.32 -4.47
C THR A 64 -12.96 3.18 -4.81
N THR A 65 -13.75 3.04 -3.76
CA THR A 65 -15.21 3.05 -3.80
C THR A 65 -15.72 4.24 -2.97
N LEU A 66 -16.63 4.99 -3.55
CA LEU A 66 -17.35 6.08 -2.88
C LEU A 66 -18.76 5.61 -2.53
N ALA A 67 -19.24 6.00 -1.37
CA ALA A 67 -20.58 5.67 -0.91
C ALA A 67 -21.18 6.85 -0.12
N PRO A 68 -22.50 6.89 0.12
CA PRO A 68 -23.11 7.84 1.04
C PRO A 68 -22.48 7.75 2.43
N LEU A 69 -22.53 8.85 3.18
CA LEU A 69 -22.00 8.89 4.57
C LEU A 69 -22.64 7.87 5.51
N SER A 70 -23.85 7.42 5.22
CA SER A 70 -24.52 6.33 5.98
C SER A 70 -23.75 5.01 5.94
N GLU A 71 -22.88 4.82 4.92
CA GLU A 71 -22.02 3.65 4.75
C GLU A 71 -20.64 3.81 5.40
N ALA A 72 -20.40 4.90 6.13
CA ALA A 72 -19.18 5.08 6.91
C ALA A 72 -19.02 3.94 7.93
N GLN A 73 -17.81 3.54 8.19
CA GLN A 73 -17.52 2.48 9.16
C GLN A 73 -17.97 2.93 10.56
N LYS A 74 -18.89 2.22 11.18
CA LYS A 74 -19.26 2.44 12.57
C LYS A 74 -18.15 1.92 13.48
N LEU A 75 -17.77 2.74 14.45
CA LEU A 75 -16.82 2.40 15.50
C LEU A 75 -17.63 2.08 16.75
N ASP A 76 -17.51 0.86 17.24
CA ASP A 76 -18.22 0.35 18.42
C ASP A 76 -17.19 -0.10 19.47
N GLY A 77 -16.38 0.86 19.93
CA GLY A 77 -15.37 0.69 20.96
C GLY A 77 -15.80 1.34 22.27
N LEU A 78 -15.41 0.77 23.41
CA LEU A 78 -15.74 1.31 24.74
C LEU A 78 -15.10 2.66 25.04
N ASP A 79 -13.97 2.98 24.38
CA ASP A 79 -13.14 4.17 24.63
C ASP A 79 -13.03 5.09 23.40
N GLU A 80 -13.87 4.92 22.38
CA GLU A 80 -13.79 5.70 21.16
C GLU A 80 -14.68 6.95 21.24
N PHE A 81 -14.06 8.12 21.05
CA PHE A 81 -14.76 9.41 20.96
C PHE A 81 -15.46 9.59 19.60
N GLU A 82 -14.97 8.91 18.56
CA GLU A 82 -15.55 8.93 17.23
C GLU A 82 -16.47 7.71 17.05
N THR A 83 -17.70 7.96 16.65
CA THR A 83 -18.70 6.91 16.41
C THR A 83 -18.68 6.35 15.01
N SER A 84 -18.02 7.04 14.07
CA SER A 84 -17.92 6.62 12.68
C SER A 84 -16.61 7.09 12.04
N LYS A 85 -16.16 6.34 11.05
CA LYS A 85 -14.97 6.65 10.27
C LYS A 85 -15.32 6.71 8.78
N ARG A 86 -15.15 7.87 8.19
CA ARG A 86 -15.47 8.17 6.78
C ARG A 86 -14.46 7.58 5.78
N TYR A 87 -13.18 7.58 6.13
CA TYR A 87 -12.12 7.02 5.30
C TYR A 87 -11.66 5.67 5.83
N MET A 88 -11.66 4.69 4.96
CA MET A 88 -11.21 3.33 5.24
C MET A 88 -10.14 2.92 4.25
N HIS A 89 -8.99 2.46 4.73
CA HIS A 89 -7.94 1.91 3.90
C HIS A 89 -7.67 0.45 4.24
N GLN A 90 -7.95 -0.43 3.31
CA GLN A 90 -7.70 -1.87 3.44
C GLN A 90 -6.47 -2.24 2.61
N TYR A 91 -5.67 -3.16 3.12
CA TYR A 91 -4.45 -3.63 2.48
C TYR A 91 -4.45 -5.15 2.43
N ASN A 92 -4.20 -5.71 1.26
CA ASN A 92 -4.09 -7.13 1.02
C ASN A 92 -2.69 -7.50 0.54
N PHE A 93 -2.17 -8.58 1.12
CA PHE A 93 -0.88 -9.16 0.74
C PHE A 93 -1.06 -10.64 0.42
N PRO A 94 -1.59 -10.98 -0.76
CA PRO A 94 -1.81 -12.36 -1.14
C PRO A 94 -0.49 -13.10 -1.38
N SER A 95 -0.51 -14.40 -1.17
CA SER A 95 0.68 -15.25 -1.29
C SER A 95 1.32 -15.21 -2.67
N TYR A 96 0.52 -15.05 -3.73
CA TYR A 96 1.05 -14.96 -5.09
C TYR A 96 1.99 -13.77 -5.30
N SER A 97 1.84 -12.69 -4.51
CA SER A 97 2.70 -11.50 -4.62
C SER A 97 4.19 -11.78 -4.34
N VAL A 98 4.49 -12.89 -3.70
CA VAL A 98 5.85 -13.39 -3.42
C VAL A 98 6.10 -14.77 -4.03
N GLY A 99 5.26 -15.20 -4.98
CA GLY A 99 5.40 -16.49 -5.66
C GLY A 99 5.07 -17.70 -4.78
N GLU A 100 4.35 -17.52 -3.68
CA GLU A 100 3.98 -18.60 -2.78
C GLU A 100 2.55 -19.08 -3.03
N THR A 101 2.30 -20.35 -2.76
CA THR A 101 0.97 -20.95 -2.78
C THR A 101 0.52 -21.22 -1.35
N LYS A 102 -0.47 -20.48 -0.87
CA LYS A 102 -1.06 -20.62 0.46
C LYS A 102 -2.58 -20.48 0.40
N PRO A 103 -3.32 -21.12 1.30
CA PRO A 103 -4.75 -20.88 1.43
C PRO A 103 -5.03 -19.39 1.70
N SER A 104 -6.04 -18.84 1.01
CA SER A 104 -6.51 -17.48 1.30
C SER A 104 -7.28 -17.51 2.62
N ARG A 105 -6.77 -16.77 3.59
CA ARG A 105 -7.41 -16.53 4.88
C ARG A 105 -7.68 -15.04 5.01
N GLY A 106 -8.49 -14.64 5.97
CA GLY A 106 -8.71 -13.23 6.28
C GLY A 106 -7.39 -12.48 6.60
N PRO A 107 -7.42 -11.14 6.61
CA PRO A 107 -6.22 -10.32 6.81
C PRO A 107 -5.57 -10.60 8.16
N GLY A 108 -4.27 -10.79 8.16
CA GLY A 108 -3.46 -10.95 9.35
C GLY A 108 -3.12 -9.59 10.00
N ARG A 109 -2.48 -9.62 11.15
CA ARG A 109 -2.08 -8.39 11.87
C ARG A 109 -1.17 -7.48 11.05
N ARG A 110 -0.35 -8.04 10.15
CA ARG A 110 0.52 -7.29 9.26
C ARG A 110 -0.27 -6.48 8.25
N GLU A 111 -1.26 -7.09 7.61
CA GLU A 111 -2.13 -6.41 6.65
C GLU A 111 -2.94 -5.31 7.32
N ILE A 112 -3.47 -5.57 8.50
CA ILE A 112 -4.21 -4.58 9.30
C ILE A 112 -3.30 -3.38 9.64
N GLY A 113 -2.07 -3.63 10.11
CA GLY A 113 -1.11 -2.59 10.44
C GLY A 113 -0.67 -1.77 9.22
N HIS A 114 -0.50 -2.40 8.05
CA HIS A 114 -0.14 -1.72 6.80
C HIS A 114 -1.31 -0.86 6.28
N GLY A 115 -2.53 -1.36 6.36
CA GLY A 115 -3.73 -0.57 6.04
C GLY A 115 -3.87 0.66 6.94
N ALA A 116 -3.71 0.48 8.25
CA ALA A 116 -3.76 1.57 9.22
C ALA A 116 -2.63 2.61 9.01
N LEU A 117 -1.45 2.18 8.56
CA LEU A 117 -0.36 3.09 8.20
C LEU A 117 -0.74 3.99 7.02
N ALA A 118 -1.26 3.38 5.96
CA ALA A 118 -1.69 4.10 4.77
C ALA A 118 -2.87 5.04 5.08
N GLU A 119 -3.82 4.60 5.87
CA GLU A 119 -4.95 5.41 6.31
C GLU A 119 -4.48 6.68 7.04
N ARG A 120 -3.62 6.53 8.04
CA ARG A 120 -3.08 7.68 8.80
C ARG A 120 -2.27 8.65 7.95
N ALA A 121 -1.58 8.15 6.93
CA ALA A 121 -0.82 9.00 6.02
C ALA A 121 -1.72 9.87 5.14
N LEU A 122 -2.92 9.41 4.81
CA LEU A 122 -3.81 10.07 3.85
C LEU A 122 -4.90 10.92 4.50
N VAL A 123 -5.36 10.57 5.70
CA VAL A 123 -6.39 11.33 6.43
C VAL A 123 -6.12 12.84 6.47
N PRO A 124 -4.88 13.34 6.74
CA PRO A 124 -4.62 14.77 6.80
C PRO A 124 -4.77 15.53 5.48
N VAL A 125 -4.80 14.83 4.36
CA VAL A 125 -4.86 15.42 3.00
C VAL A 125 -6.19 15.18 2.30
N LEU A 126 -7.12 14.50 2.96
CA LEU A 126 -8.46 14.29 2.43
C LEU A 126 -9.28 15.58 2.53
N PRO A 127 -10.18 15.84 1.57
CA PRO A 127 -11.13 16.95 1.66
C PRO A 127 -12.04 16.77 2.88
N THR A 128 -12.55 17.87 3.40
CA THR A 128 -13.51 17.86 4.51
C THR A 128 -14.82 17.20 4.09
N GLU A 129 -15.66 16.85 5.06
CA GLU A 129 -16.97 16.29 4.77
C GLU A 129 -17.89 17.26 4.05
N GLU A 130 -17.76 18.56 4.33
CA GLU A 130 -18.52 19.61 3.67
C GLU A 130 -18.14 19.76 2.19
N GLU A 131 -16.84 19.64 1.87
CA GLU A 131 -16.33 19.71 0.50
C GLU A 131 -16.60 18.45 -0.31
N PHE A 132 -16.56 17.28 0.36
CA PHE A 132 -16.70 15.97 -0.28
C PHE A 132 -17.52 15.01 0.59
N PRO A 133 -18.86 15.06 0.50
CA PRO A 133 -19.77 14.36 1.42
C PRO A 133 -19.94 12.88 1.08
N TYR A 134 -18.83 12.13 1.00
CA TYR A 134 -18.84 10.70 0.72
C TYR A 134 -17.99 9.94 1.73
N ALA A 135 -18.42 8.73 2.06
CA ALA A 135 -17.56 7.73 2.64
C ALA A 135 -16.61 7.19 1.56
N ILE A 136 -15.33 7.05 1.88
CA ILE A 136 -14.27 6.66 0.95
C ILE A 136 -13.66 5.35 1.43
N ARG A 137 -13.71 4.33 0.62
CA ARG A 137 -13.04 3.04 0.89
C ARG A 137 -12.00 2.78 -0.18
N THR A 138 -10.74 2.72 0.21
CA THR A 138 -9.62 2.35 -0.67
C THR A 138 -9.12 0.96 -0.31
N VAL A 139 -8.95 0.11 -1.31
CA VAL A 139 -8.37 -1.22 -1.17
C VAL A 139 -7.05 -1.26 -1.94
N SER A 140 -5.96 -1.56 -1.25
CA SER A 140 -4.64 -1.79 -1.84
C SER A 140 -4.40 -3.28 -2.00
N GLU A 141 -4.24 -3.73 -3.22
CA GLU A 141 -3.92 -5.12 -3.55
C GLU A 141 -2.46 -5.21 -4.01
N THR A 142 -1.66 -6.03 -3.33
CA THR A 142 -0.26 -6.26 -3.69
C THR A 142 -0.18 -7.31 -4.80
N PHE A 143 0.25 -6.91 -6.00
CA PHE A 143 0.41 -7.81 -7.14
C PHE A 143 1.78 -8.47 -7.14
N GLU A 144 2.83 -7.71 -6.85
CA GLU A 144 4.19 -8.22 -6.74
C GLU A 144 4.93 -7.48 -5.62
N SER A 145 5.80 -8.20 -4.89
CA SER A 145 6.52 -7.65 -3.75
C SER A 145 8.02 -7.91 -3.81
N ASN A 146 8.78 -6.84 -3.86
CA ASN A 146 10.21 -6.81 -3.57
C ASN A 146 10.50 -5.78 -2.46
N GLY A 147 9.74 -5.87 -1.36
CA GLY A 147 9.84 -5.03 -0.19
C GLY A 147 9.11 -3.68 -0.29
N SER A 148 8.86 -3.07 0.87
CA SER A 148 8.23 -1.76 1.07
C SER A 148 6.85 -1.60 0.39
N THR A 149 6.04 -2.65 0.41
CA THR A 149 4.69 -2.64 -0.18
C THR A 149 3.73 -1.72 0.55
N SER A 150 3.89 -1.52 1.85
CA SER A 150 3.08 -0.57 2.62
C SER A 150 3.30 0.89 2.17
N GLN A 151 4.57 1.28 1.90
CA GLN A 151 4.86 2.61 1.34
C GLN A 151 4.37 2.73 -0.10
N ALA A 152 4.48 1.66 -0.89
CA ALA A 152 3.93 1.63 -2.24
C ALA A 152 2.39 1.78 -2.25
N SER A 153 1.69 1.24 -1.23
CA SER A 153 0.24 1.45 -1.09
C SER A 153 -0.13 2.90 -0.80
N ILE A 154 0.67 3.61 0.01
CA ILE A 154 0.50 5.05 0.23
C ILE A 154 0.70 5.82 -1.08
N CYS A 155 1.77 5.52 -1.82
CA CYS A 155 2.05 6.17 -3.10
C CYS A 155 0.91 5.94 -4.11
N ALA A 156 0.45 4.70 -4.27
CA ALA A 156 -0.66 4.38 -5.16
C ALA A 156 -1.95 5.12 -4.77
N SER A 157 -2.27 5.16 -3.48
CA SER A 157 -3.45 5.87 -2.97
C SER A 157 -3.33 7.39 -3.13
N THR A 158 -2.14 7.93 -2.96
CA THR A 158 -1.89 9.35 -3.20
C THR A 158 -2.12 9.70 -4.67
N CYS A 159 -1.55 8.94 -5.60
CA CYS A 159 -1.79 9.13 -7.03
C CYS A 159 -3.29 9.05 -7.35
N LEU A 160 -3.98 8.04 -6.80
CA LEU A 160 -5.40 7.85 -6.98
C LEU A 160 -6.22 9.06 -6.52
N LEU A 161 -6.00 9.54 -5.30
CA LEU A 161 -6.81 10.60 -4.69
C LEU A 161 -6.57 11.97 -5.32
N TYR A 162 -5.35 12.24 -5.81
CA TYR A 162 -4.98 13.53 -6.39
C TYR A 162 -5.20 13.63 -7.91
N THR A 163 -5.22 12.51 -8.62
CA THR A 163 -5.20 12.50 -10.09
C THR A 163 -6.38 11.78 -10.74
N SER A 164 -7.14 10.98 -9.98
CA SER A 164 -8.37 10.38 -10.53
C SER A 164 -9.45 11.43 -10.72
N PRO A 165 -10.14 11.42 -11.87
CA PRO A 165 -11.27 12.32 -12.08
C PRO A 165 -12.35 12.09 -11.04
N SER A 166 -12.90 13.17 -10.51
CA SER A 166 -14.05 13.09 -9.62
C SER A 166 -15.24 12.47 -10.36
N PRO A 167 -16.12 11.69 -9.70
CA PRO A 167 -17.38 11.24 -10.30
C PRO A 167 -18.25 12.38 -10.87
N ARG A 168 -17.96 13.63 -10.49
CA ARG A 168 -18.60 14.81 -11.06
C ARG A 168 -18.03 15.25 -12.41
N ASP A 169 -16.80 14.83 -12.74
CA ASP A 169 -16.10 15.24 -13.95
C ASP A 169 -16.36 14.31 -15.14
N THR A 170 -17.07 13.21 -14.93
CA THR A 170 -17.39 12.19 -15.94
C THR A 170 -18.80 12.37 -16.55
N ARG A 171 -19.34 13.59 -16.54
CA ARG A 171 -20.60 13.91 -17.19
C ARG A 171 -20.38 14.64 -18.50
#